data_5afb0d8d7b5d5dcb4c93955de0608cf3
#
_entry.id   5afb0d8d7b5d5dcb4c93955de0608cf3
#
_cell.length_a   1.000
_cell.length_b   1.000
_cell.length_c   1.000
_cell.angle_alpha   90.00
_cell.angle_beta   90.00
_cell.angle_gamma   90.00
#
_symmetry.space_group_name_H-M   'P 1'
#
loop_
_entity.id
_entity.type
_entity.pdbx_description
1 polymer ?
#
loop_
_entity_poly.entity_id
_entity_poly.type
_entity_poly.pdbx_seq_one_letter_code
_entity_poly.pdbx_strand_id
1 'polypeptide(L)'
;MTKRQLRYFNQAKDIAQQSDFPRVHIGAIVVYKHQVISKGCNTSTKTHRIQSQLNRKRFNENSSGMLHAEVSALLPVINKFDLSEAVIYIYRENKLGQLAMCRPCKGCMSFIKACGVKKIYYTTYDGYAEEYLED
;
A
#
# COMPACT_ATOMS: atom_id res chain seq x y z
N MET A 1 3.34 11.83 -15.68
CA MET A 1 2.35 11.67 -14.59
C MET A 1 1.39 12.84 -14.57
N THR A 2 0.10 12.58 -14.39
CA THR A 2 -0.91 13.64 -14.40
C THR A 2 -0.97 14.40 -13.07
N LYS A 3 -1.59 15.59 -13.09
CA LYS A 3 -1.81 16.36 -11.87
C LYS A 3 -2.68 15.60 -10.86
N ARG A 4 -3.66 14.82 -11.36
CA ARG A 4 -4.52 13.99 -10.51
C ARG A 4 -3.71 12.90 -9.81
N GLN A 5 -2.84 12.23 -10.52
CA GLN A 5 -1.98 11.19 -9.96
C GLN A 5 -1.04 11.76 -8.89
N LEU A 6 -0.47 12.94 -9.13
CA LEU A 6 0.36 13.61 -8.14
C LEU A 6 -0.43 13.98 -6.88
N ARG A 7 -1.69 14.41 -7.02
CA ARG A 7 -2.54 14.67 -5.86
C ARG A 7 -2.77 13.42 -5.02
N TYR A 8 -2.97 12.28 -5.67
CA TYR A 8 -3.14 11.01 -4.94
C TYR A 8 -1.85 10.60 -4.24
N PHE A 9 -0.70 10.76 -4.88
CA PHE A 9 0.58 10.51 -4.22
C PHE A 9 0.80 11.46 -3.03
N ASN A 10 0.39 12.72 -3.14
CA ASN A 10 0.48 13.65 -2.02
C ASN A 10 -0.41 13.23 -0.85
N GLN A 11 -1.59 12.69 -1.12
CA GLN A 11 -2.44 12.14 -0.07
C GLN A 11 -1.81 10.90 0.58
N ALA A 12 -1.18 10.04 -0.21
CA ALA A 12 -0.45 8.90 0.31
C ALA A 12 0.73 9.35 1.17
N LYS A 13 1.42 10.42 0.77
CA LYS A 13 2.48 11.04 1.56
C LYS A 13 1.95 11.53 2.91
N ASP A 14 0.81 12.21 2.92
CA ASP A 14 0.21 12.71 4.17
C ASP A 14 -0.11 11.56 5.13
N ILE A 15 -0.61 10.46 4.60
CA ILE A 15 -0.89 9.27 5.41
C ILE A 15 0.42 8.62 5.90
N ALA A 16 1.46 8.60 5.08
CA ALA A 16 2.76 8.07 5.47
C ALA A 16 3.33 8.79 6.70
N GLN A 17 3.05 10.10 6.84
CA GLN A 17 3.50 10.87 8.00
C GLN A 17 2.88 10.38 9.31
N GLN A 18 1.78 9.63 9.25
CA GLN A 18 1.12 9.07 10.43
C GLN A 18 1.71 7.71 10.84
N SER A 19 2.64 7.16 10.06
CA SER A 19 3.31 5.92 10.42
C SER A 19 4.15 6.09 11.68
N ASP A 20 4.06 5.13 12.58
CA ASP A 20 4.85 5.11 13.81
C ASP A 20 6.15 4.30 13.68
N PHE A 21 6.48 3.83 12.48
CA PHE A 21 7.76 3.17 12.25
C PHE A 21 8.91 4.17 12.39
N PRO A 22 10.00 3.77 13.08
CA PRO A 22 11.09 4.72 13.33
C PRO A 22 11.94 5.05 12.10
N ARG A 23 11.99 4.19 11.10
CA ARG A 23 12.89 4.34 9.95
C ARG A 23 12.20 4.48 8.61
N VAL A 24 11.01 3.92 8.46
CA VAL A 24 10.34 3.81 7.18
C VAL A 24 8.88 4.22 7.34
N HIS A 25 8.45 5.21 6.55
CA HIS A 25 7.08 5.69 6.56
C HIS A 25 6.44 5.36 5.23
N ILE A 26 5.41 4.52 5.24
CA ILE A 26 4.69 4.09 4.04
C ILE A 26 3.23 4.46 4.21
N GLY A 27 2.67 5.10 3.19
CA GLY A 27 1.25 5.39 3.12
C GLY A 27 0.66 4.78 1.86
N ALA A 28 -0.57 4.33 1.95
CA ALA A 28 -1.31 3.80 0.81
C ALA A 28 -2.71 4.38 0.80
N ILE A 29 -3.20 4.70 -0.39
CA ILE A 29 -4.60 5.09 -0.59
C ILE A 29 -5.21 4.21 -1.66
N VAL A 30 -6.50 3.92 -1.49
CA VAL A 30 -7.29 3.20 -2.47
C VAL A 30 -8.21 4.21 -3.15
N VAL A 31 -8.13 4.29 -4.48
CA VAL A 31 -8.92 5.21 -5.30
C VAL A 31 -9.88 4.40 -6.14
N TYR A 32 -11.18 4.70 -6.01
CA TYR A 32 -12.25 4.05 -6.75
C TYR A 32 -13.03 5.11 -7.52
N LYS A 33 -13.06 4.99 -8.85
CA LYS A 33 -13.77 5.95 -9.71
C LYS A 33 -13.41 7.40 -9.36
N HIS A 34 -12.12 7.68 -9.27
CA HIS A 34 -11.52 8.99 -8.98
C HIS A 34 -11.77 9.50 -7.55
N GLN A 35 -12.27 8.67 -6.66
CA GLN A 35 -12.48 9.06 -5.25
C GLN A 35 -11.62 8.20 -4.33
N VAL A 36 -11.01 8.84 -3.34
CA VAL A 36 -10.27 8.12 -2.30
C VAL A 36 -11.27 7.49 -1.35
N ILE A 37 -11.31 6.16 -1.32
CA ILE A 37 -12.25 5.42 -0.49
C ILE A 37 -11.61 4.84 0.77
N SER A 38 -10.28 4.77 0.84
CA SER A 38 -9.58 4.26 2.01
C SER A 38 -8.15 4.74 2.04
N LYS A 39 -7.59 4.82 3.25
CA LYS A 39 -6.20 5.21 3.50
C LYS A 39 -5.60 4.31 4.57
N GLY A 40 -4.31 4.03 4.48
CA GLY A 40 -3.61 3.24 5.48
C GLY A 40 -2.13 3.57 5.52
N CYS A 41 -1.50 3.30 6.64
CA CYS A 41 -0.05 3.43 6.78
C CYS A 41 0.51 2.19 7.49
N ASN A 42 1.83 1.98 7.36
CA ASN A 42 2.47 0.90 8.09
C ASN A 42 2.54 1.26 9.58
N THR A 43 2.39 0.25 10.44
CA THR A 43 2.43 0.47 11.88
C THR A 43 3.36 -0.54 12.55
N SER A 44 4.02 -0.12 13.64
CA SER A 44 4.87 -0.99 14.43
C SER A 44 4.12 -1.55 15.65
N THR A 45 2.97 -0.96 15.98
CA THR A 45 2.20 -1.32 17.18
C THR A 45 0.96 -2.15 16.90
N LYS A 46 0.46 -2.10 15.65
CA LYS A 46 -0.73 -2.85 15.24
C LYS A 46 -0.32 -4.08 14.44
N THR A 47 -0.97 -5.19 14.72
CA THR A 47 -0.79 -6.44 13.99
C THR A 47 -2.12 -6.90 13.45
N HIS A 48 -2.10 -7.74 12.43
CA HIS A 48 -3.31 -8.34 11.89
C HIS A 48 -3.02 -9.76 11.46
N ARG A 49 -3.96 -10.66 11.77
CA ARG A 49 -3.82 -12.09 11.46
C ARG A 49 -3.61 -12.35 9.98
N ILE A 50 -4.28 -11.60 9.11
CA ILE A 50 -4.11 -11.73 7.67
C ILE A 50 -2.68 -11.44 7.25
N GLN A 51 -2.06 -10.40 7.80
CA GLN A 51 -0.67 -10.03 7.48
C GLN A 51 0.29 -11.17 7.87
N SER A 52 0.13 -11.72 9.07
CA SER A 52 0.95 -12.86 9.51
C SER A 52 0.78 -14.07 8.62
N GLN A 53 -0.46 -14.38 8.21
CA GLN A 53 -0.74 -15.51 7.34
C GLN A 53 -0.12 -15.33 5.96
N LEU A 54 -0.20 -14.13 5.40
CA LEU A 54 0.40 -13.83 4.10
C LEU A 54 1.91 -14.03 4.13
N ASN A 55 2.57 -13.54 5.19
CA ASN A 55 4.02 -13.58 5.27
C ASN A 55 4.54 -14.98 5.55
N ARG A 56 3.90 -15.73 6.43
CA ARG A 56 4.38 -17.04 6.88
C ARG A 56 3.96 -18.20 5.99
N LYS A 57 2.66 -18.28 5.67
CA LYS A 57 2.11 -19.46 4.99
C LYS A 57 2.40 -19.46 3.49
N ARG A 58 2.34 -18.30 2.85
CA ARG A 58 2.49 -18.22 1.40
C ARG A 58 3.91 -18.08 0.93
N PHE A 59 4.74 -17.38 1.69
CA PHE A 59 6.07 -16.97 1.22
C PHE A 59 7.19 -17.33 2.19
N ASN A 60 6.85 -18.03 3.27
CA ASN A 60 7.81 -18.48 4.28
C ASN A 60 8.68 -17.33 4.83
N GLU A 61 8.08 -16.18 5.01
CA GLU A 61 8.76 -15.01 5.55
C GLU A 61 8.61 -14.95 7.07
N ASN A 62 9.70 -14.66 7.75
CA ASN A 62 9.69 -14.42 9.18
C ASN A 62 9.25 -12.99 9.45
N SER A 63 7.98 -12.81 9.77
CA SER A 63 7.40 -11.50 10.05
C SER A 63 6.72 -11.52 11.40
N SER A 64 6.77 -10.38 12.08
CA SER A 64 6.05 -10.16 13.33
C SER A 64 4.54 -10.00 13.13
N GLY A 65 4.06 -9.97 11.89
CA GLY A 65 2.65 -9.75 11.58
C GLY A 65 2.23 -8.29 11.72
N MET A 66 3.17 -7.37 11.82
CA MET A 66 2.87 -5.93 11.84
C MET A 66 2.18 -5.53 10.55
N LEU A 67 1.21 -4.63 10.68
CA LEU A 67 0.31 -4.28 9.59
C LEU A 67 1.03 -3.39 8.55
N HIS A 68 1.04 -3.85 7.30
CA HIS A 68 1.56 -3.07 6.19
C HIS A 68 0.52 -2.06 5.70
N ALA A 69 0.98 -1.00 5.05
CA ALA A 69 0.11 0.09 4.60
C ALA A 69 -0.95 -0.40 3.60
N GLU A 70 -0.58 -1.26 2.67
CA GLU A 70 -1.49 -1.77 1.64
C GLU A 70 -2.63 -2.59 2.25
N VAL A 71 -2.30 -3.48 3.19
CA VAL A 71 -3.28 -4.30 3.88
C VAL A 71 -4.20 -3.40 4.73
N SER A 72 -3.61 -2.45 5.44
CA SER A 72 -4.36 -1.47 6.24
C SER A 72 -5.38 -0.70 5.40
N ALA A 73 -4.99 -0.29 4.18
CA ALA A 73 -5.88 0.47 3.30
C ALA A 73 -6.97 -0.41 2.68
N LEU A 74 -6.67 -1.68 2.35
CA LEU A 74 -7.61 -2.56 1.66
C LEU A 74 -8.64 -3.21 2.58
N LEU A 75 -8.26 -3.60 3.79
CA LEU A 75 -9.16 -4.32 4.70
C LEU A 75 -10.54 -3.65 4.88
N PRO A 76 -10.63 -2.32 5.06
CA PRO A 76 -11.95 -1.70 5.27
C PRO A 76 -12.87 -1.75 4.06
N VAL A 77 -12.36 -1.98 2.85
CA VAL A 77 -13.14 -1.81 1.61
C VAL A 77 -13.27 -3.08 0.78
N ILE A 78 -12.61 -4.19 1.14
CA ILE A 78 -12.59 -5.40 0.32
C ILE A 78 -13.98 -6.01 0.09
N ASN A 79 -14.93 -5.79 0.99
CA ASN A 79 -16.29 -6.33 0.86
C ASN A 79 -17.34 -5.25 0.52
N LYS A 80 -16.89 -4.04 0.21
CA LYS A 80 -17.77 -2.90 -0.02
C LYS A 80 -17.73 -2.37 -1.44
N PHE A 81 -16.68 -2.64 -2.20
CA PHE A 81 -16.45 -2.10 -3.53
C PHE A 81 -15.92 -3.19 -4.46
N ASP A 82 -16.21 -3.04 -5.75
CA ASP A 82 -15.56 -3.86 -6.78
C ASP A 82 -14.17 -3.28 -7.06
N LEU A 83 -13.18 -3.87 -6.42
CA LEU A 83 -11.80 -3.36 -6.47
C LEU A 83 -11.12 -3.61 -7.81
N SER A 84 -11.76 -4.31 -8.77
CA SER A 84 -11.23 -4.41 -10.13
C SER A 84 -11.21 -3.06 -10.84
N GLU A 85 -12.00 -2.10 -10.36
CA GLU A 85 -12.02 -0.72 -10.86
C GLU A 85 -11.26 0.24 -9.95
N ALA A 86 -10.55 -0.28 -8.95
CA ALA A 86 -9.80 0.54 -8.00
C ALA A 86 -8.31 0.54 -8.37
N VAL A 87 -7.63 1.59 -7.91
CA VAL A 87 -6.19 1.75 -8.06
C VAL A 87 -5.60 2.06 -6.69
N ILE A 88 -4.44 1.51 -6.40
CA ILE A 88 -3.74 1.80 -5.15
C ILE A 88 -2.54 2.68 -5.45
N TYR A 89 -2.37 3.74 -4.66
CA TYR A 89 -1.19 4.59 -4.69
C TYR A 89 -0.42 4.34 -3.40
N ILE A 90 0.85 3.99 -3.52
CA ILE A 90 1.71 3.65 -2.39
C ILE A 90 2.91 4.60 -2.38
N TYR A 91 3.13 5.25 -1.24
CA TYR A 91 4.20 6.23 -1.05
C TYR A 91 5.12 5.78 0.08
N ARG A 92 6.43 5.83 -0.17
CA ARG A 92 7.42 5.53 0.86
C ARG A 92 8.50 6.60 0.86
N GLU A 93 8.87 7.05 2.06
CA GLU A 93 10.04 7.91 2.23
C GLU A 93 10.88 7.40 3.39
N ASN A 94 12.18 7.70 3.33
CA ASN A 94 13.07 7.43 4.44
C ASN A 94 12.95 8.55 5.49
N LYS A 95 13.70 8.43 6.60
CA LYS A 95 13.63 9.43 7.67
C LYS A 95 14.14 10.81 7.26
N LEU A 96 14.83 10.92 6.12
CA LEU A 96 15.28 12.20 5.56
C LEU A 96 14.28 12.82 4.60
N GLY A 97 13.12 12.16 4.39
CA GLY A 97 12.10 12.64 3.48
C GLY A 97 12.36 12.32 2.02
N GLN A 98 13.35 11.49 1.72
CA GLN A 98 13.68 11.10 0.35
C GLN A 98 12.82 9.92 -0.10
N LEU A 99 12.41 9.92 -1.37
CA LEU A 99 11.65 8.82 -1.94
C LEU A 99 12.41 7.49 -1.86
N ALA A 100 11.69 6.43 -1.60
CA ALA A 100 12.24 5.09 -1.56
C ALA A 100 11.36 4.11 -2.31
N MET A 101 11.94 2.98 -2.71
CA MET A 101 11.24 1.93 -3.43
C MET A 101 10.21 1.27 -2.52
N CYS A 102 8.94 1.23 -2.97
CA CYS A 102 7.87 0.61 -2.19
C CYS A 102 6.98 -0.32 -3.02
N ARG A 103 7.56 -0.99 -4.01
CA ARG A 103 6.84 -2.08 -4.66
C ARG A 103 6.41 -3.07 -3.57
N PRO A 104 5.12 -3.46 -3.53
CA PRO A 104 4.64 -4.34 -2.47
C PRO A 104 5.46 -5.62 -2.35
N CYS A 105 5.67 -6.09 -1.12
CA CYS A 105 6.29 -7.39 -0.87
C CYS A 105 5.40 -8.51 -1.44
N LYS A 106 5.94 -9.72 -1.51
CA LYS A 106 5.21 -10.86 -2.11
C LYS A 106 3.87 -11.11 -1.42
N GLY A 107 3.83 -11.01 -0.09
CA GLY A 107 2.59 -11.19 0.67
C GLY A 107 1.56 -10.12 0.34
N CYS A 108 1.95 -8.85 0.36
CA CYS A 108 1.05 -7.75 0.03
C CYS A 108 0.62 -7.80 -1.42
N MET A 109 1.53 -8.12 -2.35
CA MET A 109 1.18 -8.25 -3.76
C MET A 109 0.13 -9.34 -3.99
N SER A 110 0.30 -10.49 -3.34
CA SER A 110 -0.67 -11.57 -3.39
C SER A 110 -2.04 -11.13 -2.87
N PHE A 111 -2.06 -10.40 -1.77
CA PHE A 111 -3.29 -9.89 -1.16
C PHE A 111 -3.98 -8.87 -2.08
N ILE A 112 -3.23 -7.93 -2.64
CA ILE A 112 -3.74 -6.93 -3.57
C ILE A 112 -4.41 -7.61 -4.77
N LYS A 113 -3.74 -8.61 -5.36
CA LYS A 113 -4.31 -9.37 -6.49
C LYS A 113 -5.56 -10.14 -6.07
N ALA A 114 -5.55 -10.76 -4.90
CA ALA A 114 -6.71 -11.51 -4.39
C ALA A 114 -7.90 -10.58 -4.14
N CYS A 115 -7.68 -9.32 -3.81
CA CYS A 115 -8.75 -8.32 -3.66
C CYS A 115 -9.35 -7.90 -5.01
N GLY A 116 -8.70 -8.22 -6.12
CA GLY A 116 -9.16 -7.89 -7.46
C GLY A 116 -8.56 -6.64 -8.06
N VAL A 117 -7.69 -5.95 -7.36
CA VAL A 117 -7.05 -4.73 -7.87
C VAL A 117 -6.17 -5.07 -9.08
N LYS A 118 -6.32 -4.31 -10.16
CA LYS A 118 -5.64 -4.56 -11.44
C LYS A 118 -4.46 -3.63 -11.69
N LYS A 119 -4.32 -2.54 -10.94
CA LYS A 119 -3.32 -1.52 -11.21
C LYS A 119 -2.85 -0.88 -9.93
N ILE A 120 -1.54 -0.70 -9.82
CA ILE A 120 -0.94 -0.01 -8.67
C ILE A 120 0.04 1.05 -9.16
N TYR A 121 0.22 2.08 -8.35
CA TYR A 121 1.28 3.08 -8.49
C TYR A 121 2.10 3.08 -7.20
N TYR A 122 3.40 3.21 -7.33
CA TYR A 122 4.26 3.25 -6.15
C TYR A 122 5.49 4.11 -6.38
N THR A 123 6.12 4.56 -5.30
CA THR A 123 7.35 5.33 -5.40
C THR A 123 8.55 4.42 -5.65
N THR A 124 9.55 4.99 -6.33
CA THR A 124 10.86 4.38 -6.52
C THR A 124 11.91 5.34 -5.99
N TYR A 125 13.17 4.95 -6.04
CA TYR A 125 14.25 5.87 -5.64
C TYR A 125 14.34 7.10 -6.55
N ASP A 126 13.90 6.98 -7.80
CA ASP A 126 14.01 8.05 -8.80
C ASP A 126 12.69 8.75 -9.09
N GLY A 127 11.59 8.33 -8.47
CA GLY A 127 10.28 8.91 -8.74
C GLY A 127 9.15 7.93 -8.51
N TYR A 128 8.36 7.68 -9.56
CA TYR A 128 7.11 6.92 -9.45
C TYR A 128 7.02 5.88 -10.55
N ALA A 129 6.41 4.75 -10.24
CA ALA A 129 6.18 3.65 -11.18
C ALA A 129 4.71 3.24 -11.22
N GLU A 130 4.32 2.68 -12.34
CA GLU A 130 2.99 2.15 -12.58
C GLU A 130 3.12 0.67 -12.94
N GLU A 131 2.27 -0.17 -12.39
CA GLU A 131 2.31 -1.60 -12.68
C GLU A 131 0.89 -2.15 -12.81
N TYR A 132 0.66 -2.91 -13.87
CA TYR A 132 -0.59 -3.66 -14.06
C TYR A 132 -0.41 -5.04 -13.46
N LEU A 133 -1.41 -5.49 -12.70
CA LEU A 133 -1.37 -6.78 -12.02
C LEU A 133 -2.16 -7.82 -12.80
N GLU A 134 -1.51 -8.94 -13.10
CA GLU A 134 -2.13 -10.06 -13.78
C GLU A 134 -2.23 -11.25 -12.82
N ASP A 135 -3.24 -12.04 -13.03
CA ASP A 135 -3.44 -13.27 -12.24
C ASP A 135 -2.41 -14.35 -12.57
#